data_e0c81ff11904b045b1b03b596dab7c53
#
_entry.id   e0c81ff11904b045b1b03b596dab7c53
#
_cell.length_a   1.000
_cell.length_b   1.000
_cell.length_c   1.000
_cell.angle_alpha   90.00
_cell.angle_beta   90.00
_cell.angle_gamma   90.00
#
_symmetry.space_group_name_H-M   'P 1'
#
loop_
_entity.id
_entity.type
_entity.pdbx_description
1 polymer ?
#
loop_
_entity_poly.entity_id
_entity_poly.type
_entity_poly.pdbx_seq_one_letter_code
_entity_poly.pdbx_strand_id
1 'polypeptide(L)'
;PFFSINPASFDDRKKFDVAVLNKLKTFNFDLIVLAGYMRILSKEFLREFEGKIINLHPSLLPKYPGLNTHQKVIENKDSHHGATVHFVDEGLDTGQIIGFSKFKIKEYEINLLEAKVHKIEHKLLPLICSLIKNKRLEFKNNELKIDNIEYPDGKEFYF
;
A
#
# COMPACT_ATOMS: atom_id res chain seq x y z
N PRO A 1 -12.36 17.60 2.69
CA PRO A 1 -13.12 17.35 3.91
C PRO A 1 -12.43 16.28 4.78
N PHE A 2 -12.54 16.44 6.09
CA PHE A 2 -12.06 15.47 7.08
C PHE A 2 -13.25 14.85 7.79
N PHE A 3 -13.21 13.53 8.02
CA PHE A 3 -14.17 12.84 8.88
C PHE A 3 -13.48 11.68 9.60
N SER A 4 -14.03 11.29 10.73
CA SER A 4 -13.56 10.14 11.51
C SER A 4 -14.71 9.18 11.74
N ILE A 5 -14.43 7.89 11.62
CA ILE A 5 -15.36 6.82 11.97
C ILE A 5 -14.62 5.93 12.99
N ASN A 6 -15.13 5.93 14.22
CA ASN A 6 -14.49 5.14 15.29
C ASN A 6 -14.88 3.66 15.16
N PRO A 7 -13.93 2.75 14.93
CA PRO A 7 -14.22 1.32 14.85
C PRO A 7 -14.87 0.75 16.12
N ALA A 8 -14.56 1.29 17.30
CA ALA A 8 -15.12 0.84 18.56
C ALA A 8 -16.63 1.12 18.73
N SER A 9 -17.21 1.94 17.83
CA SER A 9 -18.65 2.22 17.81
C SER A 9 -19.47 1.15 17.08
N PHE A 10 -18.85 0.07 16.61
CA PHE A 10 -19.50 -0.98 15.83
C PHE A 10 -19.27 -2.35 16.50
N ASP A 11 -20.34 -3.15 16.55
CA ASP A 11 -20.32 -4.49 17.19
C ASP A 11 -19.45 -5.48 16.41
N ASP A 12 -19.35 -5.28 15.08
CA ASP A 12 -18.54 -6.12 14.21
C ASP A 12 -17.86 -5.33 13.08
N ARG A 13 -16.87 -5.98 12.47
CA ARG A 13 -16.08 -5.42 11.37
C ARG A 13 -16.91 -5.09 10.14
N LYS A 14 -17.91 -5.92 9.79
CA LYS A 14 -18.72 -5.70 8.59
C LYS A 14 -19.52 -4.41 8.70
N LYS A 15 -20.12 -4.16 9.87
CA LYS A 15 -20.86 -2.91 10.12
C LYS A 15 -19.95 -1.69 10.00
N PHE A 16 -18.73 -1.77 10.52
CA PHE A 16 -17.74 -0.71 10.36
C PHE A 16 -17.40 -0.48 8.87
N ASP A 17 -17.06 -1.55 8.12
CA ASP A 17 -16.72 -1.46 6.70
C ASP A 17 -17.87 -0.88 5.88
N VAL A 18 -19.12 -1.29 6.15
CA VAL A 18 -20.31 -0.72 5.51
C VAL A 18 -20.46 0.77 5.81
N ALA A 19 -20.22 1.20 7.04
CA ALA A 19 -20.28 2.62 7.41
C ALA A 19 -19.22 3.44 6.66
N VAL A 20 -17.98 2.92 6.56
CA VAL A 20 -16.90 3.55 5.80
C VAL A 20 -17.26 3.62 4.31
N LEU A 21 -17.72 2.51 3.74
CA LEU A 21 -18.14 2.41 2.34
C LEU A 21 -19.25 3.41 2.01
N ASN A 22 -20.30 3.47 2.82
CA ASN A 22 -21.40 4.41 2.64
C ASN A 22 -20.91 5.86 2.72
N LYS A 23 -19.98 6.14 3.63
CA LYS A 23 -19.37 7.47 3.74
C LYS A 23 -18.55 7.80 2.50
N LEU A 24 -17.73 6.90 2.02
CA LEU A 24 -16.91 7.10 0.81
C LEU A 24 -17.77 7.35 -0.43
N LYS A 25 -18.90 6.65 -0.58
CA LYS A 25 -19.85 6.85 -1.69
C LYS A 25 -20.43 8.26 -1.77
N THR A 26 -20.36 9.04 -0.69
CA THR A 26 -20.79 10.46 -0.73
C THR A 26 -19.77 11.39 -1.38
N PHE A 27 -18.60 10.88 -1.74
CA PHE A 27 -17.54 11.67 -2.39
C PHE A 27 -17.30 11.16 -3.81
N ASN A 28 -16.88 12.07 -4.67
CA ASN A 28 -16.34 11.69 -5.98
C ASN A 28 -14.81 11.63 -5.88
N PHE A 29 -14.23 10.45 -6.14
CA PHE A 29 -12.79 10.22 -6.11
C PHE A 29 -12.41 9.12 -7.11
N ASP A 30 -11.17 9.13 -7.54
CA ASP A 30 -10.63 8.17 -8.50
C ASP A 30 -9.79 7.07 -7.83
N LEU A 31 -9.26 7.34 -6.63
CA LEU A 31 -8.33 6.46 -5.94
C LEU A 31 -8.54 6.50 -4.43
N ILE A 32 -8.44 5.34 -3.78
CA ILE A 32 -8.32 5.20 -2.34
C ILE A 32 -6.88 4.83 -2.01
N VAL A 33 -6.27 5.59 -1.11
CA VAL A 33 -4.91 5.33 -0.62
C VAL A 33 -4.99 4.89 0.83
N LEU A 34 -4.51 3.69 1.11
CA LEU A 34 -4.31 3.20 2.46
C LEU A 34 -2.88 3.53 2.90
N ALA A 35 -2.75 4.25 4.00
CA ALA A 35 -1.48 4.57 4.64
C ALA A 35 -1.63 4.38 6.14
N GLY A 36 -0.95 3.40 6.72
CA GLY A 36 -1.12 3.03 8.13
C GLY A 36 -2.49 2.42 8.45
N TYR A 37 -3.19 1.86 7.47
CA TYR A 37 -4.46 1.19 7.67
C TYR A 37 -4.23 -0.27 8.07
N MET A 38 -4.47 -0.60 9.35
CA MET A 38 -4.12 -1.88 9.98
C MET A 38 -5.30 -2.88 10.04
N ARG A 39 -6.25 -2.78 9.10
CA ARG A 39 -7.43 -3.66 9.06
C ARG A 39 -7.55 -4.28 7.69
N ILE A 40 -7.98 -5.53 7.62
CA ILE A 40 -8.30 -6.18 6.34
C ILE A 40 -9.66 -5.66 5.88
N LEU A 41 -9.80 -5.18 4.67
CA LEU A 41 -11.07 -4.76 4.08
C LEU A 41 -12.00 -5.95 3.81
N SER A 42 -13.31 -5.74 3.88
CA SER A 42 -14.28 -6.79 3.52
C SER A 42 -14.29 -7.02 2.01
N LYS A 43 -14.76 -8.21 1.59
CA LYS A 43 -14.91 -8.53 0.16
C LYS A 43 -15.86 -7.58 -0.55
N GLU A 44 -16.92 -7.17 0.13
CA GLU A 44 -17.89 -6.21 -0.39
C GLU A 44 -17.23 -4.85 -0.66
N PHE A 45 -16.38 -4.40 0.26
CA PHE A 45 -15.62 -3.15 0.11
C PHE A 45 -14.66 -3.23 -1.08
N LEU A 46 -13.91 -4.32 -1.19
CA LEU A 46 -12.95 -4.54 -2.29
C LEU A 46 -13.63 -4.58 -3.65
N ARG A 47 -14.77 -5.27 -3.77
CA ARG A 47 -15.54 -5.35 -5.02
C ARG A 47 -16.07 -3.98 -5.47
N GLU A 48 -16.54 -3.16 -4.52
CA GLU A 48 -17.06 -1.83 -4.82
C GLU A 48 -15.99 -0.90 -5.41
N PHE A 49 -14.75 -1.06 -4.97
CA PHE A 49 -13.62 -0.22 -5.38
C PHE A 49 -12.51 -1.02 -6.06
N GLU A 50 -12.85 -2.08 -6.78
CA GLU A 50 -11.89 -2.92 -7.48
C GLU A 50 -10.96 -2.10 -8.38
N GLY A 51 -9.65 -2.34 -8.25
CA GLY A 51 -8.62 -1.62 -9.01
C GLY A 51 -8.41 -0.15 -8.59
N LYS A 52 -9.14 0.33 -7.57
CA LYS A 52 -9.05 1.71 -7.09
C LYS A 52 -8.45 1.86 -5.70
N ILE A 53 -7.96 0.79 -5.09
CA ILE A 53 -7.38 0.82 -3.75
C ILE A 53 -5.91 0.46 -3.86
N ILE A 54 -5.05 1.33 -3.35
CA ILE A 54 -3.63 1.05 -3.18
C ILE A 54 -3.23 1.14 -1.71
N ASN A 55 -2.23 0.37 -1.33
CA ASN A 55 -1.67 0.39 0.02
C ASN A 55 -0.17 0.67 -0.03
N LEU A 56 0.30 1.44 0.95
CA LEU A 56 1.72 1.66 1.21
C LEU A 56 2.16 0.72 2.33
N HIS A 57 3.10 -0.16 2.03
CA HIS A 57 3.59 -1.19 2.94
C HIS A 57 5.07 -1.02 3.24
N PRO A 58 5.49 -0.99 4.53
CA PRO A 58 6.87 -0.71 4.94
C PRO A 58 7.77 -1.94 4.86
N SER A 59 7.74 -2.68 3.75
CA SER A 59 8.69 -3.75 3.43
C SER A 59 8.86 -3.90 1.92
N LEU A 60 9.80 -4.75 1.52
CA LEU A 60 9.98 -5.18 0.13
C LEU A 60 9.13 -6.43 -0.11
N LEU A 61 7.85 -6.24 -0.46
CA LEU A 61 6.97 -7.36 -0.77
C LEU A 61 7.56 -8.24 -1.90
N PRO A 62 7.31 -9.56 -1.88
CA PRO A 62 6.42 -10.31 -0.99
C PRO A 62 6.98 -10.63 0.40
N LYS A 63 8.16 -10.12 0.78
CA LYS A 63 8.71 -10.32 2.12
C LYS A 63 7.93 -9.51 3.16
N TYR A 64 7.65 -10.17 4.29
CA TYR A 64 7.08 -9.56 5.49
C TYR A 64 5.73 -8.85 5.28
N PRO A 65 4.70 -9.57 4.78
CA PRO A 65 3.35 -9.03 4.81
C PRO A 65 2.89 -8.82 6.27
N GLY A 66 1.96 -7.89 6.47
CA GLY A 66 1.40 -7.57 7.77
C GLY A 66 2.31 -6.73 8.65
N LEU A 67 2.36 -7.02 9.94
CA LEU A 67 2.97 -6.17 10.96
C LEU A 67 4.43 -6.50 11.26
N ASN A 68 5.10 -5.58 11.98
CA ASN A 68 6.46 -5.74 12.54
C ASN A 68 7.53 -5.96 11.45
N THR A 69 7.40 -5.32 10.32
CA THR A 69 8.27 -5.49 9.15
C THR A 69 9.73 -5.16 9.46
N HIS A 70 10.00 -4.03 10.13
CA HIS A 70 11.34 -3.58 10.49
C HIS A 70 12.03 -4.57 11.43
N GLN A 71 11.30 -5.06 12.43
CA GLN A 71 11.83 -6.06 13.36
C GLN A 71 12.20 -7.36 12.64
N LYS A 72 11.32 -7.84 11.76
CA LYS A 72 11.56 -9.06 10.95
C LYS A 72 12.80 -8.92 10.06
N VAL A 73 13.00 -7.74 9.46
CA VAL A 73 14.19 -7.45 8.64
C VAL A 73 15.48 -7.51 9.47
N ILE A 74 15.45 -7.00 10.71
CA ILE A 74 16.58 -7.07 11.65
C ILE A 74 16.88 -8.51 12.05
N GLU A 75 15.85 -9.25 12.46
CA GLU A 75 15.96 -10.65 12.90
C GLU A 75 16.52 -11.55 11.79
N ASN A 76 16.10 -11.34 10.55
CA ASN A 76 16.57 -12.11 9.40
C ASN A 76 17.89 -11.59 8.81
N LYS A 77 18.46 -10.51 9.35
CA LYS A 77 19.70 -9.87 8.86
C LYS A 77 19.66 -9.60 7.36
N ASP A 78 18.50 -9.12 6.86
CA ASP A 78 18.35 -8.80 5.45
C ASP A 78 19.35 -7.72 5.01
N SER A 79 19.91 -7.86 3.81
CA SER A 79 20.87 -6.88 3.28
C SER A 79 20.21 -5.58 2.80
N HIS A 80 18.92 -5.62 2.52
CA HIS A 80 18.12 -4.49 2.01
C HIS A 80 16.79 -4.37 2.74
N HIS A 81 16.30 -3.14 2.83
CA HIS A 81 14.97 -2.81 3.31
C HIS A 81 14.38 -1.68 2.47
N GLY A 82 13.07 -1.43 2.58
CA GLY A 82 12.40 -0.40 1.80
C GLY A 82 10.90 -0.37 2.00
N ALA A 83 10.21 0.20 1.02
CA ALA A 83 8.75 0.27 0.99
C ALA A 83 8.21 -0.16 -0.36
N THR A 84 6.98 -0.66 -0.37
CA THR A 84 6.23 -1.11 -1.54
C THR A 84 4.87 -0.43 -1.58
N VAL A 85 4.44 0.00 -2.76
CA VAL A 85 3.04 0.34 -3.04
C VAL A 85 2.46 -0.74 -3.93
N HIS A 86 1.31 -1.27 -3.53
CA HIS A 86 0.63 -2.35 -4.23
C HIS A 86 -0.88 -2.09 -4.31
N PHE A 87 -1.57 -2.71 -5.27
CA PHE A 87 -3.02 -2.79 -5.25
C PHE A 87 -3.48 -3.67 -4.11
N VAL A 88 -4.67 -3.39 -3.59
CA VAL A 88 -5.25 -4.16 -2.48
C VAL A 88 -6.22 -5.20 -3.04
N ASP A 89 -6.01 -6.45 -2.64
CA ASP A 89 -6.85 -7.61 -2.94
C ASP A 89 -7.43 -8.24 -1.66
N GLU A 90 -8.00 -9.44 -1.75
CA GLU A 90 -8.57 -10.17 -0.62
C GLU A 90 -7.52 -10.73 0.36
N GLY A 91 -6.25 -10.80 -0.06
CA GLY A 91 -5.14 -11.32 0.74
C GLY A 91 -4.50 -10.25 1.62
N LEU A 92 -3.58 -10.70 2.47
CA LEU A 92 -2.78 -9.81 3.30
C LEU A 92 -1.53 -9.37 2.52
N ASP A 93 -1.56 -8.15 1.99
CA ASP A 93 -0.48 -7.54 1.20
C ASP A 93 -0.03 -8.38 -0.01
N THR A 94 -0.99 -9.08 -0.66
CA THR A 94 -0.75 -10.00 -1.78
C THR A 94 -1.08 -9.42 -3.15
N GLY A 95 -1.71 -8.26 -3.19
CA GLY A 95 -2.11 -7.63 -4.45
C GLY A 95 -0.92 -7.21 -5.32
N GLN A 96 -1.20 -6.97 -6.60
CA GLN A 96 -0.17 -6.61 -7.58
C GLN A 96 0.71 -5.45 -7.10
N ILE A 97 2.00 -5.69 -7.02
CA ILE A 97 2.99 -4.64 -6.71
C ILE A 97 3.01 -3.63 -7.85
N ILE A 98 2.82 -2.35 -7.51
CA ILE A 98 2.92 -1.24 -8.45
C ILE A 98 4.36 -0.77 -8.55
N GLY A 99 4.98 -0.56 -7.40
CA GLY A 99 6.36 -0.14 -7.35
C GLY A 99 6.92 -0.17 -5.94
N PHE A 100 8.23 -0.20 -5.89
CA PHE A 100 8.98 -0.25 -4.64
C PHE A 100 10.26 0.57 -4.75
N SER A 101 10.82 0.88 -3.59
CA SER A 101 12.17 1.44 -3.50
C SER A 101 12.88 0.83 -2.30
N LYS A 102 14.19 0.61 -2.46
CA LYS A 102 15.01 -0.08 -1.48
C LYS A 102 16.28 0.68 -1.16
N PHE A 103 16.84 0.40 0.01
CA PHE A 103 18.18 0.82 0.39
C PHE A 103 18.96 -0.34 1.01
N LYS A 104 20.28 -0.28 0.92
CA LYS A 104 21.17 -1.25 1.58
C LYS A 104 21.25 -0.93 3.08
N ILE A 105 21.06 -1.94 3.92
CA ILE A 105 21.19 -1.82 5.37
C ILE A 105 22.68 -1.78 5.72
N LYS A 106 23.07 -0.76 6.49
CA LYS A 106 24.41 -0.63 7.05
C LYS A 106 24.43 -0.92 8.55
N GLU A 107 23.33 -0.57 9.22
CA GLU A 107 23.16 -0.69 10.66
C GLU A 107 21.77 -1.23 10.95
N TYR A 108 21.70 -2.26 11.80
CA TYR A 108 20.44 -2.92 12.19
C TYR A 108 19.86 -2.26 13.46
N GLU A 109 19.53 -0.98 13.35
CA GLU A 109 18.90 -0.21 14.41
C GLU A 109 17.50 0.21 13.93
N ILE A 110 16.48 -0.11 14.74
CA ILE A 110 15.07 -0.05 14.32
C ILE A 110 14.66 1.37 13.92
N ASN A 111 14.98 2.38 14.74
CA ASN A 111 14.57 3.76 14.49
C ASN A 111 15.27 4.33 13.22
N LEU A 112 16.50 3.89 12.93
CA LEU A 112 17.20 4.27 11.71
C LEU A 112 16.57 3.64 10.48
N LEU A 113 16.14 2.37 10.57
CA LEU A 113 15.45 1.70 9.47
C LEU A 113 14.09 2.34 9.21
N GLU A 114 13.30 2.58 10.25
CA GLU A 114 12.00 3.27 10.15
C GLU A 114 12.15 4.65 9.50
N ALA A 115 13.08 5.47 9.98
CA ALA A 115 13.33 6.80 9.43
C ALA A 115 13.73 6.77 7.94
N LYS A 116 14.50 5.76 7.51
CA LYS A 116 14.88 5.59 6.09
C LYS A 116 13.68 5.13 5.26
N VAL A 117 12.89 4.19 5.77
CA VAL A 117 11.66 3.72 5.10
C VAL A 117 10.68 4.87 4.94
N HIS A 118 10.42 5.68 5.97
CA HIS A 118 9.55 6.85 5.88
C HIS A 118 10.01 7.85 4.81
N LYS A 119 11.33 8.07 4.65
CA LYS A 119 11.84 8.92 3.56
C LYS A 119 11.53 8.38 2.17
N ILE A 120 11.56 7.07 2.02
CA ILE A 120 11.15 6.39 0.77
C ILE A 120 9.65 6.54 0.57
N GLU A 121 8.86 6.24 1.58
CA GLU A 121 7.39 6.31 1.55
C GLU A 121 6.89 7.70 1.11
N HIS A 122 7.47 8.76 1.67
CA HIS A 122 7.14 10.14 1.35
C HIS A 122 7.46 10.54 -0.10
N LYS A 123 8.29 9.78 -0.80
CA LYS A 123 8.60 10.00 -2.22
C LYS A 123 7.84 9.04 -3.13
N LEU A 124 7.80 7.76 -2.76
CA LEU A 124 7.23 6.69 -3.57
C LEU A 124 5.72 6.85 -3.74
N LEU A 125 4.99 7.05 -2.64
CA LEU A 125 3.52 7.15 -2.70
C LEU A 125 3.03 8.34 -3.53
N PRO A 126 3.53 9.58 -3.35
CA PRO A 126 3.13 10.70 -4.20
C PRO A 126 3.49 10.50 -5.67
N LEU A 127 4.64 9.88 -5.96
CA LEU A 127 5.03 9.56 -7.33
C LEU A 127 4.03 8.61 -7.98
N ILE A 128 3.65 7.52 -7.32
CA ILE A 128 2.67 6.56 -7.83
C ILE A 128 1.30 7.21 -7.99
N CYS A 129 0.83 8.00 -7.02
CA CYS A 129 -0.41 8.78 -7.16
C CYS A 129 -0.36 9.72 -8.38
N SER A 130 0.78 10.35 -8.64
CA SER A 130 0.98 11.19 -9.83
C SER A 130 0.92 10.39 -11.12
N LEU A 131 1.51 9.21 -11.18
CA LEU A 131 1.44 8.32 -12.35
C LEU A 131 -0.01 7.92 -12.65
N ILE A 132 -0.78 7.54 -11.63
CA ILE A 132 -2.21 7.19 -11.76
C ILE A 132 -3.01 8.41 -12.25
N LYS A 133 -2.86 9.57 -11.58
CA LYS A 133 -3.56 10.81 -11.94
C LYS A 133 -3.31 11.22 -13.40
N ASN A 134 -2.09 11.06 -13.88
CA ASN A 134 -1.69 11.42 -15.23
C ASN A 134 -1.92 10.31 -16.25
N LYS A 135 -2.63 9.23 -15.90
CA LYS A 135 -2.94 8.06 -16.75
C LYS A 135 -1.69 7.40 -17.36
N ARG A 136 -0.56 7.49 -16.65
CA ARG A 136 0.71 6.85 -17.04
C ARG A 136 0.86 5.45 -16.45
N LEU A 137 -0.02 5.07 -15.52
CA LEU A 137 -0.10 3.76 -14.90
C LEU A 137 -1.45 3.15 -15.26
N GLU A 138 -1.42 1.96 -15.83
CA GLU A 138 -2.59 1.15 -16.14
C GLU A 138 -2.45 -0.22 -15.51
N PHE A 139 -3.53 -0.72 -14.93
CA PHE A 139 -3.63 -2.09 -14.44
C PHE A 139 -4.91 -2.70 -14.97
N LYS A 140 -4.78 -3.64 -15.90
CA LYS A 140 -5.89 -4.35 -16.53
C LYS A 140 -5.49 -5.79 -16.81
N ASN A 141 -6.44 -6.72 -16.65
CA ASN A 141 -6.24 -8.15 -16.91
C ASN A 141 -5.00 -8.74 -16.21
N ASN A 142 -4.72 -8.27 -14.97
CA ASN A 142 -3.51 -8.59 -14.21
C ASN A 142 -2.18 -8.14 -14.84
N GLU A 143 -2.21 -7.23 -15.79
CA GLU A 143 -1.02 -6.62 -16.38
C GLU A 143 -0.85 -5.20 -15.85
N LEU A 144 0.29 -4.92 -15.23
CA LEU A 144 0.71 -3.59 -14.82
C LEU A 144 1.58 -2.96 -15.91
N LYS A 145 1.18 -1.80 -16.41
CA LYS A 145 1.96 -0.99 -17.35
C LYS A 145 2.21 0.40 -16.78
N ILE A 146 3.44 0.88 -16.90
CA ILE A 146 3.81 2.26 -16.61
C ILE A 146 4.50 2.82 -17.86
N ASP A 147 3.96 3.91 -18.40
CA ASP A 147 4.41 4.49 -19.68
C ASP A 147 4.42 3.46 -20.83
N ASN A 148 3.41 2.60 -20.90
CA ASN A 148 3.27 1.49 -21.86
C ASN A 148 4.31 0.35 -21.74
N ILE A 149 5.14 0.36 -20.69
CA ILE A 149 6.10 -0.71 -20.39
C ILE A 149 5.51 -1.61 -19.30
N GLU A 150 5.57 -2.92 -19.50
CA GLU A 150 5.09 -3.92 -18.54
C GLU A 150 6.05 -4.11 -17.37
N TYR A 151 5.46 -4.25 -16.17
CA TYR A 151 6.19 -4.50 -14.92
C TYR A 151 5.45 -5.58 -14.10
N PRO A 152 5.61 -6.87 -14.45
CA PRO A 152 4.88 -7.96 -13.78
C PRO A 152 5.17 -8.04 -12.28
N ASP A 153 6.38 -7.70 -11.87
CA ASP A 153 6.81 -7.72 -10.46
C ASP A 153 6.82 -6.32 -9.81
N GLY A 154 6.22 -5.32 -10.49
CA GLY A 154 6.31 -3.93 -10.08
C GLY A 154 7.61 -3.25 -10.49
N LYS A 155 7.63 -1.92 -10.45
CA LYS A 155 8.77 -1.09 -10.87
C LYS A 155 9.61 -0.67 -9.67
N GLU A 156 10.92 -0.87 -9.75
CA GLU A 156 11.86 -0.26 -8.80
C GLU A 156 12.06 1.22 -9.10
N PHE A 157 11.91 2.07 -8.09
CA PHE A 157 12.17 3.51 -8.14
C PHE A 157 13.39 3.84 -7.29
N TYR A 158 14.21 4.76 -7.74
CA TYR A 158 15.44 5.18 -7.09
C TYR A 158 15.32 6.62 -6.57
N PHE A 159 15.67 6.85 -5.28
CA PHE A 159 15.58 8.15 -4.63
C PHE A 159 16.86 8.52 -3.87
#